data_7c4b7dc4680b28fc9f3ddab03ed2f83c
#
_entry.id   7c4b7dc4680b28fc9f3ddab03ed2f83c
#
_cell.length_a   1.000
_cell.length_b   1.000
_cell.length_c   1.000
_cell.angle_alpha   90.00
_cell.angle_beta   90.00
_cell.angle_gamma   90.00
#
_symmetry.space_group_name_H-M   'P 1'
#
loop_
_entity.id
_entity.type
_entity.pdbx_description
1 polymer ?
#
loop_
_entity_poly.entity_id
_entity_poly.type
_entity_poly.pdbx_seq_one_letter_code
_entity_poly.pdbx_strand_id
1 'polypeptide(L)'
;MAFDAEEFKRRRAARERQRQERAAKAKRYRILAAIGSGIVLIGGILALVLSLKGCNAQPKPEQTVQTEPDLTVIHLAAAGDLNITQKVVGNRSDYTDTFIDVAAVLADADITAVNFEGGLYGAPYGEDASAPPALADALKNAGVDLVQLANSYTIHKGTAGLAATVSGMHTAGLTTVGAWATPQDAKDSGGYTICEVGGIKIAFVAFTKGMDGMALPAGSEGCVNLLYTDYATAYQEVDTEGITRVLTAVEKEKPDLTVALLHWGSEFNDTISSSQTQIVELMQEKGVDAIIGTHSHYVQKMTLDPDTGNFVAYSLGDFVGDADRAGSEYSVILDLEITKNNRTGETKVTGYSYTPIFTVTDKGDPKVVRVAPAISAYENGYIDKVSEATYQAMKYALERIDTRIKGE
;
A
#
# COMPACT_ATOMS: atom_id res chain seq x y z
N MET A 1 25.78 -15.09 -6.70
CA MET A 1 25.11 -16.20 -6.02
C MET A 1 23.81 -16.47 -6.76
N ALA A 2 23.59 -17.71 -7.21
CA ALA A 2 22.31 -18.03 -7.85
C ALA A 2 21.22 -17.95 -6.80
N PHE A 3 20.10 -17.33 -7.15
CA PHE A 3 18.90 -17.30 -6.33
C PHE A 3 18.32 -18.71 -6.22
N ASP A 4 18.13 -19.18 -5.02
CA ASP A 4 17.47 -20.45 -4.75
C ASP A 4 15.99 -20.18 -4.46
N ALA A 5 15.15 -20.33 -5.51
CA ALA A 5 13.70 -20.18 -5.42
C ALA A 5 13.09 -21.13 -4.38
N GLU A 6 13.72 -22.29 -4.16
CA GLU A 6 13.33 -23.24 -3.13
C GLU A 6 13.65 -22.72 -1.73
N GLU A 7 14.80 -22.05 -1.54
CA GLU A 7 15.14 -21.43 -0.28
C GLU A 7 14.19 -20.27 0.04
N PHE A 8 13.83 -19.46 -0.97
CA PHE A 8 12.85 -18.38 -0.79
C PHE A 8 11.46 -18.93 -0.40
N LYS A 9 10.96 -19.96 -1.08
CA LYS A 9 9.71 -20.64 -0.71
C LYS A 9 9.79 -21.23 0.72
N ARG A 10 10.91 -21.82 1.09
CA ARG A 10 11.13 -22.34 2.46
C ARG A 10 11.13 -21.21 3.50
N ARG A 11 11.78 -20.08 3.22
CA ARG A 11 11.78 -18.90 4.10
C ARG A 11 10.39 -18.31 4.25
N ARG A 12 9.61 -18.21 3.14
CA ARG A 12 8.22 -17.76 3.17
C ARG A 12 7.35 -18.71 4.01
N ALA A 13 7.42 -20.00 3.76
CA ALA A 13 6.70 -21.00 4.55
C ALA A 13 7.13 -21.01 6.04
N ALA A 14 8.40 -20.76 6.33
CA ALA A 14 8.88 -20.63 7.70
C ALA A 14 8.32 -19.37 8.39
N ARG A 15 8.22 -18.23 7.65
CA ARG A 15 7.60 -16.99 8.17
C ARG A 15 6.10 -17.15 8.40
N GLU A 16 5.38 -17.79 7.48
CA GLU A 16 3.96 -18.12 7.68
C GLU A 16 3.75 -19.00 8.91
N ARG A 17 4.58 -20.02 9.13
CA ARG A 17 4.57 -20.84 10.35
C ARG A 17 4.86 -19.98 11.59
N GLN A 18 5.85 -19.09 11.51
CA GLN A 18 6.19 -18.17 12.61
C GLN A 18 5.06 -17.18 12.92
N ARG A 19 4.36 -16.65 11.89
CA ARG A 19 3.15 -15.82 12.04
C ARG A 19 2.04 -16.63 12.72
N GLN A 20 1.77 -17.85 12.26
CA GLN A 20 0.77 -18.73 12.86
C GLN A 20 1.13 -19.10 14.31
N GLU A 21 2.41 -19.34 14.60
CA GLU A 21 2.88 -19.60 15.97
C GLU A 21 2.75 -18.38 16.87
N ARG A 22 3.07 -17.15 16.36
CA ARG A 22 2.86 -15.90 17.09
C ARG A 22 1.37 -15.67 17.37
N ALA A 23 0.50 -15.85 16.36
CA ALA A 23 -0.95 -15.77 16.54
C ALA A 23 -1.49 -16.82 17.54
N ALA A 24 -0.99 -18.05 17.47
CA ALA A 24 -1.35 -19.11 18.42
C ALA A 24 -0.84 -18.81 19.83
N LYS A 25 0.37 -18.25 19.99
CA LYS A 25 0.90 -17.78 21.25
C LYS A 25 0.06 -16.63 21.81
N ALA A 26 -0.26 -15.62 20.98
CA ALA A 26 -1.12 -14.51 21.38
C ALA A 26 -2.50 -14.99 21.86
N LYS A 27 -3.11 -15.96 21.13
CA LYS A 27 -4.37 -16.59 21.54
C LYS A 27 -4.23 -17.35 22.87
N ARG A 28 -3.13 -18.08 23.08
CA ARG A 28 -2.84 -18.75 24.37
C ARG A 28 -2.64 -17.75 25.51
N TYR A 29 -1.92 -16.64 25.28
CA TYR A 29 -1.74 -15.57 26.26
C TYR A 29 -3.06 -14.91 26.61
N ARG A 30 -3.96 -14.65 25.63
CA ARG A 30 -5.32 -14.13 25.89
C ARG A 30 -6.15 -15.07 26.76
N ILE A 31 -6.09 -16.38 26.51
CA ILE A 31 -6.78 -17.38 27.31
C ILE A 31 -6.18 -17.45 28.72
N LEU A 32 -4.86 -17.43 28.85
CA LEU A 32 -4.18 -17.45 30.16
C LEU A 32 -4.46 -16.15 30.96
N ALA A 33 -4.49 -15.00 30.30
CA ALA A 33 -4.86 -13.73 30.92
C ALA A 33 -6.32 -13.74 31.40
N ALA A 34 -7.25 -14.28 30.60
CA ALA A 34 -8.65 -14.43 31.01
C ALA A 34 -8.82 -15.37 32.22
N ILE A 35 -8.06 -16.47 32.26
CA ILE A 35 -8.05 -17.42 33.38
C ILE A 35 -7.40 -16.76 34.61
N GLY A 36 -6.28 -16.01 34.42
CA GLY A 36 -5.61 -15.27 35.49
C GLY A 36 -6.51 -14.21 36.12
N SER A 37 -7.24 -13.46 35.25
CA SER A 37 -8.24 -12.46 35.72
C SER A 37 -9.38 -13.09 36.50
N GLY A 38 -9.85 -14.27 36.10
CA GLY A 38 -10.86 -15.03 36.81
C GLY A 38 -10.39 -15.49 38.22
N ILE A 39 -9.13 -15.95 38.32
CA ILE A 39 -8.53 -16.39 39.58
C ILE A 39 -8.32 -15.18 40.54
N VAL A 40 -7.91 -14.02 40.00
CA VAL A 40 -7.74 -12.79 40.79
C VAL A 40 -9.09 -12.28 41.28
N LEU A 41 -10.17 -12.38 40.48
CA LEU A 41 -11.53 -12.01 40.91
C LEU A 41 -12.04 -12.91 42.03
N ILE A 42 -11.84 -14.22 41.94
CA ILE A 42 -12.24 -15.19 42.96
C ILE A 42 -11.40 -14.99 44.25
N GLY A 43 -10.09 -14.78 44.12
CA GLY A 43 -9.19 -14.46 45.22
C GLY A 43 -9.53 -13.14 45.90
N GLY A 44 -9.90 -12.12 45.14
CA GLY A 44 -10.34 -10.81 45.62
C GLY A 44 -11.64 -10.87 46.43
N ILE A 45 -12.62 -11.67 45.95
CA ILE A 45 -13.90 -11.89 46.66
C ILE A 45 -13.65 -12.65 47.97
N LEU A 46 -12.76 -13.65 47.97
CA LEU A 46 -12.42 -14.42 49.19
C LEU A 46 -11.68 -13.53 50.22
N ALA A 47 -10.77 -12.67 49.76
CA ALA A 47 -10.07 -11.70 50.60
C ALA A 47 -11.02 -10.65 51.19
N LEU A 48 -12.02 -10.19 50.40
CA LEU A 48 -13.04 -9.25 50.86
C LEU A 48 -13.92 -9.85 51.95
N VAL A 49 -14.27 -11.12 51.85
CA VAL A 49 -15.06 -11.83 52.85
C VAL A 49 -14.26 -12.08 54.15
N LEU A 50 -12.93 -12.23 54.04
CA LEU A 50 -12.05 -12.44 55.21
C LEU A 50 -11.66 -11.10 55.89
N SER A 51 -11.66 -9.96 55.18
CA SER A 51 -11.32 -8.64 55.75
C SER A 51 -12.48 -7.94 56.47
N LEU A 52 -13.70 -8.47 56.38
CA LEU A 52 -14.85 -7.94 57.17
C LEU A 52 -14.83 -8.34 58.64
N LYS A 53 -13.79 -9.01 59.10
CA LYS A 53 -13.56 -9.35 60.50
C LYS A 53 -12.23 -8.79 61.02
N GLY A 54 -12.10 -7.50 61.18
CA GLY A 54 -11.02 -6.97 62.01
C GLY A 54 -10.27 -5.74 61.49
N CYS A 55 -10.48 -4.63 62.24
CA CYS A 55 -9.53 -3.57 62.55
C CYS A 55 -9.10 -2.54 61.52
N ASN A 56 -9.37 -1.29 61.87
CA ASN A 56 -8.80 -0.02 61.43
C ASN A 56 -7.35 -0.12 60.88
N ALA A 57 -7.18 0.16 59.59
CA ALA A 57 -5.91 0.60 59.02
C ALA A 57 -6.16 1.75 58.03
N GLN A 58 -5.38 2.82 58.16
CA GLN A 58 -5.39 3.98 57.24
C GLN A 58 -5.20 3.58 55.81
N PRO A 59 -5.83 4.25 54.82
CA PRO A 59 -5.66 3.94 53.42
C PRO A 59 -4.22 4.25 52.97
N LYS A 60 -3.50 3.22 52.50
CA LYS A 60 -2.27 3.39 51.75
C LYS A 60 -2.59 4.11 50.45
N PRO A 61 -1.74 5.05 49.96
CA PRO A 61 -1.96 5.66 48.67
C PRO A 61 -2.01 4.58 47.58
N GLU A 62 -3.06 4.60 46.81
CA GLU A 62 -3.23 3.79 45.61
C GLU A 62 -2.02 4.03 44.69
N GLN A 63 -1.14 3.07 44.58
CA GLN A 63 -0.18 3.05 43.47
C GLN A 63 -0.99 2.80 42.20
N THR A 64 -1.17 3.85 41.41
CA THR A 64 -1.60 3.73 40.03
C THR A 64 -0.58 2.86 39.32
N VAL A 65 -0.89 1.57 39.17
CA VAL A 65 -0.17 0.70 38.27
C VAL A 65 -0.41 1.28 36.88
N GLN A 66 0.58 1.98 36.34
CA GLN A 66 0.60 2.33 34.92
C GLN A 66 0.70 0.99 34.20
N THR A 67 -0.44 0.44 33.81
CA THR A 67 -0.47 -0.68 32.85
C THR A 67 -0.01 -0.13 31.52
N GLU A 68 1.05 -0.70 30.97
CA GLU A 68 1.51 -0.37 29.61
C GLU A 68 0.32 -0.42 28.64
N PRO A 69 0.28 0.48 27.64
CA PRO A 69 -0.80 0.48 26.67
C PRO A 69 -0.82 -0.86 25.92
N ASP A 70 -2.00 -1.47 25.83
CA ASP A 70 -2.23 -2.68 25.01
C ASP A 70 -2.37 -2.22 23.57
N LEU A 71 -1.28 -2.30 22.81
CA LEU A 71 -1.16 -1.81 21.44
C LEU A 71 -1.05 -2.96 20.45
N THR A 72 -1.72 -2.83 19.32
CA THR A 72 -1.48 -3.63 18.12
C THR A 72 -0.79 -2.74 17.09
N VAL A 73 0.33 -3.16 16.57
CA VAL A 73 1.08 -2.47 15.51
C VAL A 73 1.08 -3.34 14.27
N ILE A 74 0.79 -2.75 13.13
CA ILE A 74 0.91 -3.35 11.80
C ILE A 74 1.68 -2.42 10.87
N HIS A 75 2.25 -2.99 9.82
CA HIS A 75 2.95 -2.28 8.76
C HIS A 75 2.20 -2.41 7.44
N LEU A 76 1.92 -1.27 6.80
CA LEU A 76 1.39 -1.18 5.45
C LEU A 76 2.48 -0.69 4.51
N ALA A 77 2.93 -1.54 3.59
CA ALA A 77 3.82 -1.12 2.53
C ALA A 77 3.05 -0.66 1.30
N ALA A 78 3.57 0.36 0.62
CA ALA A 78 3.06 0.78 -0.69
C ALA A 78 4.20 1.08 -1.65
N ALA A 79 4.05 0.63 -2.91
CA ALA A 79 4.92 1.01 -4.00
C ALA A 79 4.10 1.75 -5.08
N GLY A 80 4.80 2.56 -5.89
CA GLY A 80 4.17 3.42 -6.88
C GLY A 80 3.67 2.71 -8.13
N ASP A 81 3.85 3.35 -9.28
CA ASP A 81 3.33 2.90 -10.55
C ASP A 81 4.14 1.72 -11.12
N LEU A 82 3.46 0.60 -11.36
CA LEU A 82 3.98 -0.45 -12.23
C LEU A 82 3.49 -0.18 -13.63
N ASN A 83 4.37 0.42 -14.46
CA ASN A 83 4.06 0.82 -15.83
C ASN A 83 4.20 -0.36 -16.79
N ILE A 84 3.13 -0.68 -17.50
CA ILE A 84 3.12 -1.79 -18.47
C ILE A 84 3.55 -1.27 -19.84
N THR A 85 4.82 -1.46 -20.15
CA THR A 85 5.44 -1.07 -21.41
C THR A 85 6.10 -2.26 -22.09
N GLN A 86 6.44 -2.11 -23.38
CA GLN A 86 7.17 -3.14 -24.13
C GLN A 86 8.50 -3.49 -23.45
N LYS A 87 9.19 -2.51 -22.86
CA LYS A 87 10.48 -2.70 -22.18
C LYS A 87 10.32 -3.47 -20.87
N VAL A 88 9.29 -3.14 -20.08
CA VAL A 88 9.00 -3.81 -18.80
C VAL A 88 8.51 -5.24 -19.03
N VAL A 89 7.63 -5.45 -19.99
CA VAL A 89 7.09 -6.77 -20.31
C VAL A 89 8.13 -7.64 -21.02
N GLY A 90 8.82 -7.09 -22.01
CA GLY A 90 9.82 -7.83 -22.78
C GLY A 90 9.26 -9.07 -23.49
N ASN A 91 10.15 -9.94 -23.91
CA ASN A 91 9.79 -11.23 -24.51
C ASN A 91 10.13 -12.38 -23.53
N ARG A 92 9.46 -12.39 -22.39
CA ARG A 92 9.71 -13.34 -21.29
C ARG A 92 8.41 -13.83 -20.67
N SER A 93 8.47 -14.97 -19.98
CA SER A 93 7.34 -15.61 -19.30
C SER A 93 7.49 -15.65 -17.76
N ASP A 94 8.62 -15.15 -17.23
CA ASP A 94 8.91 -15.08 -15.80
C ASP A 94 9.40 -13.68 -15.44
N TYR A 95 8.79 -13.09 -14.43
CA TYR A 95 9.06 -11.74 -13.91
C TYR A 95 9.62 -11.75 -12.49
N THR A 96 9.95 -12.92 -11.95
CA THR A 96 10.51 -13.08 -10.59
C THR A 96 11.75 -12.21 -10.40
N ASP A 97 12.63 -12.19 -11.39
CA ASP A 97 13.88 -11.42 -11.38
C ASP A 97 13.67 -9.90 -11.31
N THR A 98 12.52 -9.39 -11.77
CA THR A 98 12.18 -7.96 -11.71
C THR A 98 12.09 -7.48 -10.27
N PHE A 99 11.52 -8.30 -9.38
CA PHE A 99 11.17 -7.89 -8.02
C PHE A 99 12.01 -8.55 -6.93
N ILE A 100 12.95 -9.41 -7.30
CA ILE A 100 13.66 -10.28 -6.34
C ILE A 100 14.40 -9.51 -5.24
N ASP A 101 15.01 -8.36 -5.57
CA ASP A 101 15.78 -7.58 -4.61
C ASP A 101 14.87 -6.83 -3.60
N VAL A 102 13.65 -6.52 -4.00
CA VAL A 102 12.66 -5.81 -3.18
C VAL A 102 11.62 -6.72 -2.53
N ALA A 103 11.52 -7.98 -2.96
CA ALA A 103 10.51 -8.93 -2.48
C ALA A 103 10.54 -9.10 -0.95
N ALA A 104 11.72 -9.06 -0.33
CA ALA A 104 11.82 -9.16 1.12
C ALA A 104 11.21 -7.94 1.83
N VAL A 105 11.34 -6.73 1.25
CA VAL A 105 10.75 -5.50 1.80
C VAL A 105 9.23 -5.55 1.67
N LEU A 106 8.71 -5.90 0.48
CA LEU A 106 7.28 -6.01 0.23
C LEU A 106 6.60 -7.08 1.11
N ALA A 107 7.26 -8.22 1.31
CA ALA A 107 6.73 -9.33 2.09
C ALA A 107 6.90 -9.18 3.62
N ASP A 108 7.69 -8.22 4.09
CA ASP A 108 7.88 -7.97 5.52
C ASP A 108 6.73 -7.17 6.14
N ALA A 109 6.04 -6.35 5.33
CA ALA A 109 4.82 -5.68 5.73
C ALA A 109 3.65 -6.66 5.94
N ASP A 110 2.68 -6.25 6.74
CA ASP A 110 1.48 -7.04 7.01
C ASP A 110 0.49 -6.99 5.85
N ILE A 111 0.50 -5.89 5.08
CA ILE A 111 -0.22 -5.70 3.82
C ILE A 111 0.58 -4.81 2.88
N THR A 112 0.62 -5.15 1.59
CA THR A 112 1.36 -4.40 0.57
C THR A 112 0.47 -4.03 -0.61
N ALA A 113 0.44 -2.73 -0.97
CA ALA A 113 -0.31 -2.18 -2.07
C ALA A 113 0.59 -1.66 -3.20
N VAL A 114 0.16 -1.80 -4.46
CA VAL A 114 0.81 -1.21 -5.64
C VAL A 114 -0.22 -0.66 -6.63
N ASN A 115 0.15 0.34 -7.45
CA ASN A 115 -0.66 0.74 -8.60
C ASN A 115 -0.23 -0.06 -9.83
N PHE A 116 -1.18 -0.76 -10.47
CA PHE A 116 -0.93 -1.53 -11.69
C PHE A 116 -1.39 -0.72 -12.90
N GLU A 117 -0.48 0.01 -13.51
CA GLU A 117 -0.76 0.93 -14.59
C GLU A 117 -0.78 0.21 -15.95
N GLY A 118 -1.86 -0.51 -16.18
CA GLY A 118 -2.09 -1.36 -17.32
C GLY A 118 -3.24 -2.34 -17.06
N GLY A 119 -3.29 -3.44 -17.85
CA GLY A 119 -4.30 -4.46 -17.66
C GLY A 119 -3.90 -5.83 -18.21
N LEU A 120 -4.65 -6.85 -17.83
CA LEU A 120 -4.49 -8.23 -18.30
C LEU A 120 -5.38 -8.47 -19.54
N TYR A 121 -5.11 -7.74 -20.61
CA TYR A 121 -5.99 -7.68 -21.80
C TYR A 121 -5.79 -8.82 -22.79
N GLY A 122 -4.73 -9.62 -22.62
CA GLY A 122 -4.31 -10.65 -23.59
C GLY A 122 -3.20 -10.16 -24.52
N ALA A 123 -2.67 -11.06 -25.32
CA ALA A 123 -1.61 -10.74 -26.30
C ALA A 123 -2.11 -9.82 -27.44
N PRO A 124 -1.24 -8.99 -28.02
CA PRO A 124 0.20 -8.87 -27.76
C PRO A 124 0.50 -8.16 -26.44
N TYR A 125 1.50 -8.65 -25.70
CA TYR A 125 1.89 -8.08 -24.41
C TYR A 125 2.92 -6.97 -24.58
N GLY A 126 2.87 -5.96 -23.67
CA GLY A 126 3.70 -4.76 -23.73
C GLY A 126 3.19 -3.69 -24.68
N GLU A 127 2.21 -4.00 -25.51
CA GLU A 127 1.49 -3.04 -26.35
C GLU A 127 0.18 -2.64 -25.65
N ASP A 128 -0.25 -1.38 -25.84
CA ASP A 128 -1.49 -0.86 -25.28
C ASP A 128 -1.64 -1.15 -23.76
N ALA A 129 -0.55 -1.07 -23.00
CA ALA A 129 -0.48 -1.39 -21.57
C ALA A 129 -1.00 -2.80 -21.21
N SER A 130 -0.87 -3.78 -22.12
CA SER A 130 -1.28 -5.16 -21.88
C SER A 130 -0.18 -5.97 -21.22
N ALA A 131 -0.45 -6.52 -20.05
CA ALA A 131 0.45 -7.38 -19.29
C ALA A 131 0.07 -8.87 -19.40
N PRO A 132 1.05 -9.79 -19.36
CA PRO A 132 0.77 -11.21 -19.22
C PRO A 132 0.36 -11.57 -17.79
N PRO A 133 -0.48 -12.60 -17.58
CA PRO A 133 -0.86 -13.07 -16.24
C PRO A 133 0.33 -13.40 -15.33
N ALA A 134 1.45 -13.88 -15.91
CA ALA A 134 2.67 -14.17 -15.15
C ALA A 134 3.25 -12.95 -14.39
N LEU A 135 2.96 -11.72 -14.84
CA LEU A 135 3.37 -10.52 -14.11
C LEU A 135 2.55 -10.32 -12.84
N ALA A 136 1.24 -10.61 -12.86
CA ALA A 136 0.41 -10.60 -11.66
C ALA A 136 0.85 -11.71 -10.68
N ASP A 137 1.17 -12.90 -11.17
CA ASP A 137 1.73 -13.98 -10.35
C ASP A 137 3.06 -13.56 -9.70
N ALA A 138 3.94 -12.87 -10.43
CA ALA A 138 5.20 -12.38 -9.92
C ALA A 138 5.02 -11.31 -8.82
N LEU A 139 4.05 -10.39 -8.97
CA LEU A 139 3.69 -9.43 -7.93
C LEU A 139 3.22 -10.15 -6.66
N LYS A 140 2.30 -11.10 -6.78
CA LYS A 140 1.83 -11.90 -5.63
C LYS A 140 2.98 -12.64 -4.95
N ASN A 141 3.86 -13.25 -5.74
CA ASN A 141 5.03 -13.95 -5.24
C ASN A 141 6.04 -13.01 -4.56
N ALA A 142 6.15 -11.76 -5.00
CA ALA A 142 6.98 -10.73 -4.38
C ALA A 142 6.43 -10.22 -3.05
N GLY A 143 5.16 -10.49 -2.72
CA GLY A 143 4.56 -10.10 -1.45
C GLY A 143 3.46 -9.05 -1.56
N VAL A 144 3.04 -8.68 -2.78
CA VAL A 144 1.91 -7.76 -2.99
C VAL A 144 0.59 -8.45 -2.62
N ASP A 145 -0.32 -7.72 -1.98
CA ASP A 145 -1.63 -8.19 -1.56
C ASP A 145 -2.77 -7.43 -2.23
N LEU A 146 -2.62 -6.12 -2.41
CA LEU A 146 -3.63 -5.21 -2.93
C LEU A 146 -3.12 -4.48 -4.17
N VAL A 147 -3.97 -4.40 -5.19
CA VAL A 147 -3.65 -3.72 -6.45
C VAL A 147 -4.67 -2.61 -6.72
N GLN A 148 -4.17 -1.38 -6.86
CA GLN A 148 -4.97 -0.27 -7.38
C GLN A 148 -5.16 -0.45 -8.88
N LEU A 149 -6.41 -0.39 -9.34
CA LEU A 149 -6.78 -0.47 -10.76
C LEU A 149 -7.40 0.83 -11.29
N ALA A 150 -7.68 1.82 -10.42
CA ALA A 150 -8.12 3.14 -10.83
C ALA A 150 -6.91 3.98 -11.28
N ASN A 151 -6.60 3.98 -12.58
CA ASN A 151 -5.46 4.68 -13.20
C ASN A 151 -5.72 5.03 -14.66
N SER A 152 -4.71 5.54 -15.38
CA SER A 152 -4.83 5.98 -16.77
C SER A 152 -5.27 4.89 -17.74
N TYR A 153 -4.96 3.63 -17.45
CA TYR A 153 -5.21 2.50 -18.37
C TYR A 153 -6.40 1.61 -17.99
N THR A 154 -7.16 1.97 -16.96
CA THR A 154 -8.24 1.15 -16.39
C THR A 154 -9.22 0.60 -17.45
N ILE A 155 -9.61 1.42 -18.43
CA ILE A 155 -10.55 1.03 -19.50
C ILE A 155 -9.93 1.05 -20.89
N HIS A 156 -8.61 0.94 -21.00
CA HIS A 156 -7.90 1.04 -22.29
C HIS A 156 -8.39 0.02 -23.33
N LYS A 157 -8.87 -1.14 -22.90
CA LYS A 157 -9.58 -2.14 -23.72
C LYS A 157 -11.07 -2.26 -23.36
N GLY A 158 -11.68 -1.13 -22.95
CA GLY A 158 -13.09 -1.06 -22.56
C GLY A 158 -13.41 -1.86 -21.31
N THR A 159 -14.70 -2.03 -21.04
CA THR A 159 -15.18 -2.78 -19.87
C THR A 159 -14.83 -4.28 -19.91
N ALA A 160 -14.69 -4.87 -21.11
CA ALA A 160 -14.26 -6.26 -21.24
C ALA A 160 -12.80 -6.42 -20.79
N GLY A 161 -11.91 -5.47 -21.13
CA GLY A 161 -10.54 -5.45 -20.67
C GLY A 161 -10.45 -5.25 -19.15
N LEU A 162 -11.25 -4.34 -18.59
CA LEU A 162 -11.35 -4.15 -17.15
C LEU A 162 -11.78 -5.43 -16.44
N ALA A 163 -12.84 -6.09 -16.92
CA ALA A 163 -13.34 -7.35 -16.34
C ALA A 163 -12.28 -8.45 -16.40
N ALA A 164 -11.55 -8.58 -17.51
CA ALA A 164 -10.44 -9.52 -17.64
C ALA A 164 -9.32 -9.22 -16.63
N THR A 165 -8.98 -7.94 -16.44
CA THR A 165 -7.95 -7.51 -15.49
C THR A 165 -8.35 -7.84 -14.05
N VAL A 166 -9.56 -7.47 -13.62
CA VAL A 166 -10.08 -7.79 -12.27
C VAL A 166 -10.06 -9.30 -12.03
N SER A 167 -10.59 -10.08 -12.99
CA SER A 167 -10.60 -11.55 -12.88
C SER A 167 -9.19 -12.16 -12.84
N GLY A 168 -8.27 -11.65 -13.65
CA GLY A 168 -6.90 -12.13 -13.67
C GLY A 168 -6.15 -11.83 -12.38
N MET A 169 -6.33 -10.62 -11.81
CA MET A 169 -5.74 -10.26 -10.51
C MET A 169 -6.26 -11.17 -9.39
N HIS A 170 -7.58 -11.41 -9.34
CA HIS A 170 -8.16 -12.34 -8.36
C HIS A 170 -7.65 -13.78 -8.56
N THR A 171 -7.44 -14.22 -9.80
CA THR A 171 -6.87 -15.55 -10.11
C THR A 171 -5.44 -15.67 -9.58
N ALA A 172 -4.65 -14.61 -9.67
CA ALA A 172 -3.30 -14.54 -9.09
C ALA A 172 -3.31 -14.42 -7.54
N GLY A 173 -4.50 -14.30 -6.91
CA GLY A 173 -4.65 -14.14 -5.47
C GLY A 173 -4.37 -12.72 -4.96
N LEU A 174 -4.53 -11.72 -5.83
CA LEU A 174 -4.43 -10.30 -5.50
C LEU A 174 -5.82 -9.71 -5.25
N THR A 175 -5.94 -8.87 -4.25
CA THR A 175 -7.13 -8.06 -4.01
C THR A 175 -7.08 -6.79 -4.86
N THR A 176 -8.22 -6.31 -5.37
CA THR A 176 -8.28 -5.10 -6.21
C THR A 176 -9.08 -3.98 -5.55
N VAL A 177 -8.78 -2.74 -5.91
CA VAL A 177 -9.49 -1.55 -5.44
C VAL A 177 -9.56 -0.47 -6.51
N GLY A 178 -10.65 0.30 -6.51
CA GLY A 178 -10.85 1.50 -7.35
C GLY A 178 -11.48 1.27 -8.70
N ALA A 179 -11.53 0.00 -9.17
CA ALA A 179 -12.26 -0.36 -10.38
C ALA A 179 -12.87 -1.77 -10.25
N TRP A 180 -14.02 -1.97 -10.89
CA TRP A 180 -14.85 -3.16 -10.79
C TRP A 180 -15.26 -3.68 -12.16
N ALA A 181 -15.41 -5.00 -12.29
CA ALA A 181 -15.72 -5.66 -13.55
C ALA A 181 -17.08 -5.23 -14.15
N THR A 182 -18.05 -4.92 -13.29
CA THR A 182 -19.40 -4.50 -13.68
C THR A 182 -19.93 -3.36 -12.79
N PRO A 183 -20.89 -2.56 -13.26
CA PRO A 183 -21.57 -1.56 -12.43
C PRO A 183 -22.27 -2.16 -11.19
N GLN A 184 -22.71 -3.42 -11.28
CA GLN A 184 -23.33 -4.11 -10.15
C GLN A 184 -22.27 -4.41 -9.08
N ASP A 185 -21.08 -4.92 -9.46
CA ASP A 185 -19.99 -5.16 -8.53
C ASP A 185 -19.55 -3.86 -7.85
N ALA A 186 -19.45 -2.75 -8.60
CA ALA A 186 -19.14 -1.43 -8.06
C ALA A 186 -20.19 -0.96 -7.04
N LYS A 187 -21.47 -1.17 -7.34
CA LYS A 187 -22.56 -0.82 -6.43
C LYS A 187 -22.55 -1.67 -5.17
N ASP A 188 -22.31 -2.99 -5.31
CA ASP A 188 -22.31 -3.94 -4.20
C ASP A 188 -21.10 -3.70 -3.28
N SER A 189 -19.94 -3.29 -3.84
CA SER A 189 -18.77 -2.91 -3.08
C SER A 189 -18.89 -1.55 -2.36
N GLY A 190 -19.79 -0.68 -2.82
CA GLY A 190 -19.90 0.70 -2.32
C GLY A 190 -18.74 1.61 -2.74
N GLY A 191 -17.84 1.15 -3.63
CA GLY A 191 -16.69 1.90 -4.13
C GLY A 191 -15.42 1.76 -3.28
N TYR A 192 -15.35 0.76 -2.39
CA TYR A 192 -14.21 0.51 -1.50
C TYR A 192 -13.90 -0.99 -1.37
N THR A 193 -12.78 -1.28 -0.74
CA THR A 193 -12.35 -2.65 -0.42
C THR A 193 -11.93 -2.71 1.05
N ILE A 194 -12.42 -3.70 1.81
CA ILE A 194 -12.04 -3.90 3.20
C ILE A 194 -10.98 -5.00 3.29
N CYS A 195 -9.92 -4.71 4.02
CA CYS A 195 -8.91 -5.69 4.43
C CYS A 195 -8.84 -5.74 5.96
N GLU A 196 -8.74 -6.94 6.53
CA GLU A 196 -8.55 -7.12 7.96
C GLU A 196 -7.14 -7.66 8.21
N VAL A 197 -6.32 -6.88 8.90
CA VAL A 197 -4.89 -7.14 9.10
C VAL A 197 -4.56 -6.97 10.57
N GLY A 198 -4.03 -8.01 11.20
CA GLY A 198 -3.66 -7.97 12.62
C GLY A 198 -4.82 -7.66 13.59
N GLY A 199 -6.08 -7.76 13.14
CA GLY A 199 -7.27 -7.35 13.90
C GLY A 199 -7.58 -5.86 13.79
N ILE A 200 -6.99 -5.19 12.79
CA ILE A 200 -7.31 -3.82 12.36
C ILE A 200 -8.10 -3.90 11.05
N LYS A 201 -9.29 -3.30 11.03
CA LYS A 201 -10.15 -3.21 9.85
C LYS A 201 -9.77 -1.98 9.05
N ILE A 202 -9.17 -2.17 7.87
CA ILE A 202 -8.73 -1.09 6.99
C ILE A 202 -9.68 -1.00 5.80
N ALA A 203 -10.21 0.19 5.54
CA ALA A 203 -10.92 0.48 4.31
C ALA A 203 -9.95 1.10 3.30
N PHE A 204 -9.83 0.49 2.14
CA PHE A 204 -9.12 1.06 1.00
C PHE A 204 -10.13 1.65 0.02
N VAL A 205 -9.89 2.89 -0.36
CA VAL A 205 -10.52 3.54 -1.51
C VAL A 205 -9.44 3.87 -2.53
N ALA A 206 -9.77 3.82 -3.81
CA ALA A 206 -8.82 4.28 -4.82
C ALA A 206 -9.57 5.08 -5.89
N PHE A 207 -8.93 6.14 -6.37
CA PHE A 207 -9.51 7.06 -7.36
C PHE A 207 -8.46 7.42 -8.42
N THR A 208 -8.92 7.67 -9.64
CA THR A 208 -8.08 8.22 -10.71
C THR A 208 -8.55 9.59 -11.18
N LYS A 209 -7.62 10.44 -11.60
CA LYS A 209 -7.95 11.71 -12.26
C LYS A 209 -8.71 11.50 -13.56
N GLY A 210 -8.43 10.39 -14.27
CA GLY A 210 -9.02 10.05 -15.54
C GLY A 210 -8.32 8.86 -16.18
N MET A 211 -8.68 8.56 -17.41
CA MET A 211 -8.26 7.37 -18.14
C MET A 211 -7.76 7.75 -19.53
N ASP A 212 -6.68 8.55 -19.57
CA ASP A 212 -6.03 9.03 -20.80
C ASP A 212 -7.02 9.65 -21.80
N GLY A 213 -7.91 10.53 -21.30
CA GLY A 213 -8.95 11.18 -22.11
C GLY A 213 -10.10 10.27 -22.55
N MET A 214 -10.10 9.00 -22.17
CA MET A 214 -11.19 8.08 -22.49
C MET A 214 -12.35 8.24 -21.52
N ALA A 215 -13.57 8.34 -22.07
CA ALA A 215 -14.78 8.31 -21.29
C ALA A 215 -15.23 6.86 -21.00
N LEU A 216 -15.83 6.66 -19.83
CA LEU A 216 -16.50 5.39 -19.52
C LEU A 216 -17.58 5.10 -20.57
N PRO A 217 -17.64 3.87 -21.12
CA PRO A 217 -18.75 3.46 -21.98
C PRO A 217 -20.09 3.64 -21.30
N ALA A 218 -21.12 4.00 -22.06
CA ALA A 218 -22.49 4.10 -21.55
C ALA A 218 -22.93 2.78 -20.87
N GLY A 219 -23.49 2.88 -19.67
CA GLY A 219 -23.91 1.74 -18.86
C GLY A 219 -22.76 1.11 -18.04
N SER A 220 -21.58 1.74 -17.99
CA SER A 220 -20.48 1.34 -17.11
C SER A 220 -20.14 2.42 -16.04
N GLU A 221 -21.09 3.32 -15.83
CA GLU A 221 -20.96 4.36 -14.80
C GLU A 221 -20.77 3.70 -13.42
N GLY A 222 -19.78 4.22 -12.69
CA GLY A 222 -19.42 3.70 -11.37
C GLY A 222 -18.44 2.53 -11.38
N CYS A 223 -18.11 1.92 -12.54
CA CYS A 223 -17.08 0.87 -12.61
C CYS A 223 -15.69 1.37 -12.20
N VAL A 224 -15.44 2.67 -12.21
CA VAL A 224 -14.19 3.29 -11.80
C VAL A 224 -14.50 4.49 -10.90
N ASN A 225 -13.81 4.61 -9.78
CA ASN A 225 -13.86 5.81 -8.97
C ASN A 225 -13.04 6.93 -9.61
N LEU A 226 -13.64 8.09 -9.76
CA LEU A 226 -13.07 9.25 -10.46
C LEU A 226 -12.89 10.42 -9.51
N LEU A 227 -11.81 11.20 -9.68
CA LEU A 227 -11.55 12.42 -8.91
C LEU A 227 -12.23 13.67 -9.50
N TYR A 228 -12.59 13.63 -10.79
CA TYR A 228 -13.08 14.79 -11.53
C TYR A 228 -14.36 14.45 -12.31
N THR A 229 -15.30 15.37 -12.36
CA THR A 229 -16.51 15.23 -13.21
C THR A 229 -16.15 15.33 -14.69
N ASP A 230 -15.15 16.14 -15.02
CA ASP A 230 -14.60 16.35 -16.36
C ASP A 230 -13.37 15.46 -16.69
N TYR A 231 -13.33 14.27 -16.09
CA TYR A 231 -12.22 13.30 -16.12
C TYR A 231 -11.76 12.86 -17.53
N ALA A 232 -12.60 13.00 -18.53
CA ALA A 232 -12.27 12.68 -19.93
C ALA A 232 -11.77 13.88 -20.74
N THR A 233 -11.66 15.08 -20.13
CA THR A 233 -11.36 16.31 -20.85
C THR A 233 -10.31 17.18 -20.17
N ALA A 234 -10.65 17.91 -19.09
CA ALA A 234 -9.84 19.01 -18.60
C ALA A 234 -9.29 18.83 -17.18
N TYR A 235 -9.85 17.91 -16.37
CA TYR A 235 -9.45 17.65 -14.97
C TYR A 235 -9.47 18.89 -14.08
N GLN A 236 -10.50 19.74 -14.23
CA GLN A 236 -10.63 21.00 -13.50
C GLN A 236 -11.69 20.95 -12.40
N GLU A 237 -12.71 20.10 -12.58
CA GLU A 237 -13.88 20.03 -11.71
C GLU A 237 -13.81 18.81 -10.80
N VAL A 238 -13.33 18.98 -9.57
CA VAL A 238 -13.27 17.90 -8.57
C VAL A 238 -14.65 17.34 -8.30
N ASP A 239 -14.85 16.02 -8.45
CA ASP A 239 -16.10 15.31 -8.16
C ASP A 239 -16.29 15.13 -6.64
N THR A 240 -16.62 16.24 -5.97
CA THR A 240 -16.84 16.25 -4.52
C THR A 240 -18.01 15.36 -4.10
N GLU A 241 -19.05 15.22 -4.95
CA GLU A 241 -20.20 14.36 -4.69
C GLU A 241 -19.84 12.89 -4.81
N GLY A 242 -19.10 12.50 -5.85
CA GLY A 242 -18.65 11.13 -6.06
C GLY A 242 -17.71 10.67 -4.96
N ILE A 243 -16.72 11.49 -4.60
CA ILE A 243 -15.80 11.21 -3.49
C ILE A 243 -16.58 11.07 -2.18
N THR A 244 -17.44 12.04 -1.86
CA THR A 244 -18.24 12.01 -0.62
C THR A 244 -19.16 10.79 -0.55
N ARG A 245 -19.77 10.38 -1.67
CA ARG A 245 -20.63 9.20 -1.73
C ARG A 245 -19.88 7.93 -1.33
N VAL A 246 -18.66 7.71 -1.86
CA VAL A 246 -17.83 6.55 -1.53
C VAL A 246 -17.40 6.62 -0.08
N LEU A 247 -16.89 7.74 0.41
CA LEU A 247 -16.44 7.88 1.80
C LEU A 247 -17.59 7.75 2.82
N THR A 248 -18.79 8.22 2.48
CA THR A 248 -20.01 7.99 3.30
C THR A 248 -20.39 6.50 3.34
N ALA A 249 -20.13 5.72 2.29
CA ALA A 249 -20.33 4.28 2.31
C ALA A 249 -19.27 3.60 3.20
N VAL A 250 -18.01 4.04 3.15
CA VAL A 250 -16.92 3.58 4.03
C VAL A 250 -17.25 3.83 5.51
N GLU A 251 -17.73 5.02 5.86
CA GLU A 251 -18.07 5.38 7.24
C GLU A 251 -19.09 4.39 7.89
N LYS A 252 -20.04 3.88 7.11
CA LYS A 252 -21.03 2.90 7.58
C LYS A 252 -20.39 1.57 7.97
N GLU A 253 -19.28 1.22 7.36
CA GLU A 253 -18.49 0.03 7.68
C GLU A 253 -17.74 0.14 9.01
N LYS A 254 -17.57 1.37 9.51
CA LYS A 254 -16.80 1.69 10.73
C LYS A 254 -15.40 1.03 10.70
N PRO A 255 -14.57 1.32 9.69
CA PRO A 255 -13.21 0.82 9.67
C PRO A 255 -12.43 1.41 10.85
N ASP A 256 -11.34 0.76 11.22
CA ASP A 256 -10.38 1.30 12.20
C ASP A 256 -9.49 2.37 11.54
N LEU A 257 -9.24 2.25 10.22
CA LEU A 257 -8.43 3.18 9.43
C LEU A 257 -8.93 3.21 7.99
N THR A 258 -8.89 4.38 7.34
CA THR A 258 -9.20 4.56 5.92
C THR A 258 -7.98 5.03 5.15
N VAL A 259 -7.61 4.29 4.10
CA VAL A 259 -6.49 4.58 3.20
C VAL A 259 -7.00 4.89 1.80
N ALA A 260 -6.63 6.05 1.26
CA ALA A 260 -6.91 6.44 -0.12
C ALA A 260 -5.67 6.26 -1.00
N LEU A 261 -5.80 5.52 -2.09
CA LEU A 261 -4.80 5.36 -3.14
C LEU A 261 -5.21 6.24 -4.33
N LEU A 262 -4.40 7.24 -4.67
CA LEU A 262 -4.79 8.27 -5.63
C LEU A 262 -3.85 8.32 -6.84
N HIS A 263 -4.43 8.15 -8.03
CA HIS A 263 -3.73 8.33 -9.30
C HIS A 263 -4.05 9.72 -9.86
N TRP A 264 -3.19 10.71 -9.58
CA TRP A 264 -3.50 12.13 -9.70
C TRP A 264 -2.31 13.03 -10.05
N GLY A 265 -2.57 14.34 -10.18
CA GLY A 265 -1.53 15.33 -10.50
C GLY A 265 -1.19 15.36 -11.99
N SER A 266 0.04 15.70 -12.31
CA SER A 266 0.57 15.77 -13.68
C SER A 266 1.80 14.93 -13.84
N GLU A 267 1.90 14.20 -14.94
CA GLU A 267 3.07 13.39 -15.27
C GLU A 267 4.35 14.24 -15.33
N PHE A 268 5.44 13.64 -14.87
CA PHE A 268 6.80 14.21 -14.86
C PHE A 268 6.86 15.62 -14.26
N ASN A 269 6.04 15.83 -13.22
CA ASN A 269 5.96 17.10 -12.50
C ASN A 269 6.08 16.84 -10.99
N ASP A 270 6.93 17.58 -10.29
CA ASP A 270 7.09 17.51 -8.84
C ASP A 270 6.29 18.58 -8.08
N THR A 271 5.56 19.44 -8.81
CA THR A 271 4.74 20.49 -8.22
C THR A 271 3.35 19.97 -7.83
N ILE A 272 2.97 20.19 -6.58
CA ILE A 272 1.63 19.85 -6.07
C ILE A 272 0.64 20.92 -6.55
N SER A 273 -0.44 20.47 -7.19
CA SER A 273 -1.49 21.36 -7.70
C SER A 273 -2.49 21.78 -6.61
N SER A 274 -3.21 22.88 -6.85
CA SER A 274 -4.31 23.32 -5.97
C SER A 274 -5.43 22.28 -5.86
N SER A 275 -5.72 21.58 -6.96
CA SER A 275 -6.73 20.51 -6.95
C SER A 275 -6.29 19.32 -6.04
N GLN A 276 -5.00 18.96 -6.04
CA GLN A 276 -4.50 17.94 -5.11
C GLN A 276 -4.67 18.40 -3.65
N THR A 277 -4.38 19.66 -3.34
CA THR A 277 -4.60 20.21 -1.98
C THR A 277 -6.08 20.16 -1.60
N GLN A 278 -6.97 20.58 -2.49
CA GLN A 278 -8.43 20.52 -2.27
C GLN A 278 -8.92 19.10 -2.03
N ILE A 279 -8.41 18.12 -2.78
CA ILE A 279 -8.79 16.71 -2.61
C ILE A 279 -8.30 16.16 -1.26
N VAL A 280 -7.07 16.52 -0.84
CA VAL A 280 -6.54 16.13 0.49
C VAL A 280 -7.44 16.67 1.60
N GLU A 281 -7.76 17.96 1.57
CA GLU A 281 -8.63 18.59 2.56
C GLU A 281 -10.01 17.92 2.63
N LEU A 282 -10.65 17.68 1.47
CA LEU A 282 -11.93 17.00 1.39
C LEU A 282 -11.86 15.58 1.98
N MET A 283 -10.85 14.80 1.59
CA MET A 283 -10.73 13.42 2.04
C MET A 283 -10.45 13.32 3.54
N GLN A 284 -9.58 14.16 4.08
CA GLN A 284 -9.30 14.21 5.52
C GLN A 284 -10.53 14.68 6.31
N GLU A 285 -11.29 15.66 5.81
CA GLU A 285 -12.58 16.06 6.41
C GLU A 285 -13.58 14.89 6.47
N LYS A 286 -13.52 13.99 5.49
CA LYS A 286 -14.37 12.79 5.41
C LYS A 286 -13.78 11.55 6.09
N GLY A 287 -12.73 11.70 6.89
CA GLY A 287 -12.18 10.61 7.70
C GLY A 287 -11.21 9.69 6.97
N VAL A 288 -10.51 10.18 5.94
CA VAL A 288 -9.38 9.47 5.37
C VAL A 288 -8.14 9.77 6.20
N ASP A 289 -7.50 8.71 6.73
CA ASP A 289 -6.34 8.80 7.62
C ASP A 289 -5.02 8.83 6.85
N ALA A 290 -4.93 8.09 5.75
CA ALA A 290 -3.72 8.04 4.93
C ALA A 290 -4.05 8.20 3.44
N ILE A 291 -3.31 9.08 2.76
CA ILE A 291 -3.40 9.31 1.30
C ILE A 291 -2.06 8.93 0.69
N ILE A 292 -2.08 8.04 -0.31
CA ILE A 292 -0.90 7.56 -1.03
C ILE A 292 -1.12 7.81 -2.52
N GLY A 293 -0.34 8.71 -3.07
CA GLY A 293 -0.45 9.17 -4.46
C GLY A 293 0.53 8.48 -5.40
N THR A 294 0.15 8.49 -6.69
CA THR A 294 0.90 8.00 -7.85
C THR A 294 0.64 8.87 -9.09
N HIS A 295 1.05 8.48 -10.28
CA HIS A 295 0.85 9.14 -11.58
C HIS A 295 1.91 10.17 -11.98
N SER A 296 2.52 10.89 -11.05
CA SER A 296 3.53 11.89 -11.47
C SER A 296 4.81 11.26 -11.99
N HIS A 297 5.02 9.96 -11.81
CA HIS A 297 6.26 9.22 -12.08
C HIS A 297 7.47 9.69 -11.27
N TYR A 298 7.28 10.72 -10.47
CA TYR A 298 8.30 11.30 -9.58
C TYR A 298 7.89 11.14 -8.12
N VAL A 299 8.88 10.90 -7.27
CA VAL A 299 8.68 11.02 -5.83
C VAL A 299 8.32 12.46 -5.50
N GLN A 300 7.26 12.67 -4.73
CA GLN A 300 6.82 13.97 -4.25
C GLN A 300 6.79 14.00 -2.72
N LYS A 301 6.44 15.15 -2.16
CA LYS A 301 6.39 15.43 -0.74
C LYS A 301 5.57 14.40 0.04
N MET A 302 6.07 14.07 1.26
CA MET A 302 5.35 13.27 2.25
C MET A 302 5.22 14.05 3.56
N THR A 303 4.08 13.91 4.21
CA THR A 303 3.80 14.55 5.50
C THR A 303 3.05 13.59 6.42
N LEU A 304 3.38 13.61 7.71
CA LEU A 304 2.63 12.99 8.79
C LEU A 304 2.34 14.07 9.82
N ASP A 305 1.08 14.27 10.15
CA ASP A 305 0.67 15.09 11.27
C ASP A 305 0.74 14.24 12.56
N PRO A 306 1.63 14.53 13.49
CA PRO A 306 1.82 13.70 14.68
C PRO A 306 0.63 13.74 15.66
N ASP A 307 -0.18 14.79 15.61
CA ASP A 307 -1.32 14.96 16.52
C ASP A 307 -2.52 14.15 16.05
N THR A 308 -2.85 14.24 14.75
CA THR A 308 -4.01 13.54 14.16
C THR A 308 -3.65 12.14 13.67
N GLY A 309 -2.40 11.92 13.25
CA GLY A 309 -1.97 10.72 12.53
C GLY A 309 -2.30 10.76 11.03
N ASN A 310 -2.77 11.89 10.51
CA ASN A 310 -3.05 12.04 9.08
C ASN A 310 -1.75 12.02 8.27
N PHE A 311 -1.68 11.09 7.32
CA PHE A 311 -0.52 10.93 6.45
C PHE A 311 -0.87 11.27 5.00
N VAL A 312 0.04 11.94 4.30
CA VAL A 312 -0.07 12.21 2.86
C VAL A 312 1.28 11.98 2.19
N ALA A 313 1.33 11.07 1.23
CA ALA A 313 2.38 10.99 0.22
C ALA A 313 1.79 11.42 -1.13
N TYR A 314 2.24 12.52 -1.70
CA TYR A 314 1.67 13.03 -2.95
C TYR A 314 2.01 12.15 -4.15
N SER A 315 3.18 11.54 -4.19
CA SER A 315 3.52 10.46 -5.13
C SER A 315 4.72 9.66 -4.66
N LEU A 316 4.66 8.36 -4.91
CA LEU A 316 5.76 7.43 -4.64
C LEU A 316 6.73 7.31 -5.82
N GLY A 317 6.38 7.78 -7.04
CA GLY A 317 7.11 7.55 -8.28
C GLY A 317 6.82 6.17 -8.89
N ASP A 318 7.68 5.72 -9.81
CA ASP A 318 7.51 4.45 -10.51
C ASP A 318 8.05 3.26 -9.69
N PHE A 319 7.20 2.30 -9.37
CA PHE A 319 7.67 1.03 -8.81
C PHE A 319 8.57 0.31 -9.80
N VAL A 320 8.12 0.22 -11.06
CA VAL A 320 8.93 -0.18 -12.21
C VAL A 320 8.39 0.46 -13.48
N GLY A 321 9.28 0.98 -14.31
CA GLY A 321 8.95 1.64 -15.57
C GLY A 321 10.10 1.55 -16.55
N ASP A 322 10.00 2.26 -17.66
CA ASP A 322 11.04 2.32 -18.70
C ASP A 322 12.28 3.10 -18.28
N ALA A 323 12.17 3.93 -17.25
CA ALA A 323 13.21 4.86 -16.82
C ALA A 323 13.68 5.80 -17.96
N ASP A 324 12.76 6.17 -18.85
CA ASP A 324 13.08 6.95 -20.05
C ASP A 324 13.20 8.45 -19.77
N ARG A 325 12.67 8.90 -18.63
CA ARG A 325 12.75 10.29 -18.18
C ARG A 325 13.58 10.41 -16.91
N ALA A 326 14.53 11.34 -16.92
CA ALA A 326 15.38 11.58 -15.76
C ALA A 326 14.51 11.91 -14.53
N GLY A 327 14.64 11.12 -13.49
CA GLY A 327 13.88 11.23 -12.25
C GLY A 327 12.73 10.23 -12.10
N SER A 328 12.37 9.46 -13.15
CA SER A 328 11.42 8.35 -13.07
C SER A 328 12.11 6.99 -12.83
N GLU A 329 13.44 6.94 -12.97
CA GLU A 329 14.23 5.73 -12.73
C GLU A 329 14.35 5.38 -11.25
N TYR A 330 14.04 6.32 -10.35
CA TYR A 330 14.10 6.10 -8.89
C TYR A 330 12.78 6.46 -8.21
N SER A 331 12.48 5.71 -7.18
CA SER A 331 11.27 5.88 -6.39
C SER A 331 11.45 5.29 -4.98
N VAL A 332 10.35 5.06 -4.29
CA VAL A 332 10.39 4.49 -2.94
C VAL A 332 9.34 3.41 -2.74
N ILE A 333 9.66 2.44 -1.89
CA ILE A 333 8.65 1.62 -1.20
C ILE A 333 8.41 2.30 0.14
N LEU A 334 7.20 2.83 0.32
CA LEU A 334 6.72 3.41 1.57
C LEU A 334 6.39 2.30 2.56
N ASP A 335 6.66 2.53 3.84
CA ASP A 335 6.20 1.72 4.97
C ASP A 335 5.52 2.62 5.99
N LEU A 336 4.24 2.38 6.27
CA LEU A 336 3.45 3.05 7.29
C LEU A 336 3.33 2.17 8.52
N GLU A 337 3.74 2.69 9.67
CA GLU A 337 3.44 2.09 10.96
C GLU A 337 2.06 2.55 11.43
N ILE A 338 1.15 1.58 11.62
CA ILE A 338 -0.22 1.82 12.05
C ILE A 338 -0.40 1.19 13.42
N THR A 339 -0.79 1.99 14.40
CA THR A 339 -0.96 1.56 15.78
C THR A 339 -2.42 1.68 16.22
N LYS A 340 -2.97 0.59 16.77
CA LYS A 340 -4.28 0.55 17.41
C LYS A 340 -4.13 0.38 18.93
N ASN A 341 -4.73 1.27 19.68
CA ASN A 341 -4.89 1.12 21.12
C ASN A 341 -6.10 0.19 21.39
N ASN A 342 -5.84 -1.04 21.81
CA ASN A 342 -6.89 -2.05 22.01
C ASN A 342 -7.87 -1.71 23.15
N ARG A 343 -7.53 -0.76 24.01
CA ARG A 343 -8.40 -0.30 25.11
C ARG A 343 -9.35 0.80 24.68
N THR A 344 -8.87 1.75 23.89
CA THR A 344 -9.69 2.89 23.43
C THR A 344 -10.35 2.62 22.09
N GLY A 345 -9.76 1.72 21.26
CA GLY A 345 -10.12 1.50 19.89
C GLY A 345 -9.52 2.51 18.90
N GLU A 346 -8.80 3.51 19.39
CA GLU A 346 -8.16 4.52 18.56
C GLU A 346 -7.07 3.89 17.69
N THR A 347 -7.13 4.16 16.39
CA THR A 347 -6.16 3.69 15.40
C THR A 347 -5.65 4.88 14.62
N LYS A 348 -4.34 4.97 14.39
CA LYS A 348 -3.72 6.03 13.59
C LYS A 348 -2.38 5.60 13.00
N VAL A 349 -1.92 6.33 11.99
CA VAL A 349 -0.53 6.24 11.53
C VAL A 349 0.36 6.88 12.59
N THR A 350 1.31 6.11 13.13
CA THR A 350 2.24 6.55 14.18
C THR A 350 3.63 6.85 13.66
N GLY A 351 3.94 6.40 12.45
CA GLY A 351 5.21 6.64 11.81
C GLY A 351 5.20 6.25 10.35
N TYR A 352 6.21 6.70 9.63
CA TYR A 352 6.51 6.21 8.28
C TYR A 352 8.00 6.12 8.05
N SER A 353 8.37 5.20 7.19
CA SER A 353 9.71 5.07 6.63
C SER A 353 9.62 4.73 5.14
N TYR A 354 10.74 4.76 4.44
CA TYR A 354 10.77 4.39 3.04
C TYR A 354 12.09 3.73 2.66
N THR A 355 12.01 2.84 1.69
CA THR A 355 13.16 2.20 1.06
C THR A 355 13.36 2.79 -0.33
N PRO A 356 14.43 3.57 -0.59
CA PRO A 356 14.77 4.03 -1.94
C PRO A 356 15.03 2.85 -2.87
N ILE A 357 14.38 2.88 -4.03
CA ILE A 357 14.52 1.87 -5.10
C ILE A 357 14.90 2.53 -6.41
N PHE A 358 15.46 1.74 -7.32
CA PHE A 358 15.90 2.18 -8.63
C PHE A 358 15.59 1.11 -9.68
N THR A 359 15.08 1.51 -10.84
CA THR A 359 14.87 0.61 -11.98
C THR A 359 16.13 0.53 -12.82
N VAL A 360 16.85 -0.60 -12.73
CA VAL A 360 18.05 -0.87 -13.53
C VAL A 360 17.67 -1.47 -14.86
N THR A 361 18.15 -0.85 -15.95
CA THR A 361 17.88 -1.26 -17.33
C THR A 361 19.16 -1.48 -18.15
N ASP A 362 20.32 -1.44 -17.54
CA ASP A 362 21.63 -1.45 -18.22
C ASP A 362 21.91 -2.69 -19.07
N LYS A 363 21.47 -3.84 -18.58
CA LYS A 363 21.80 -5.14 -19.20
C LYS A 363 20.60 -6.09 -19.05
N GLY A 364 19.69 -6.04 -20.00
CA GLY A 364 18.55 -6.95 -20.08
C GLY A 364 17.25 -6.37 -19.56
N ASP A 365 16.40 -7.24 -19.04
CA ASP A 365 15.07 -6.85 -18.55
C ASP A 365 15.15 -5.92 -17.33
N PRO A 366 14.22 -4.98 -17.18
CA PRO A 366 14.17 -4.08 -16.04
C PRO A 366 14.13 -4.82 -14.69
N LYS A 367 14.94 -4.34 -13.73
CA LYS A 367 15.00 -4.88 -12.36
C LYS A 367 14.88 -3.74 -11.36
N VAL A 368 14.02 -3.95 -10.38
CA VAL A 368 13.90 -3.03 -9.25
C VAL A 368 14.92 -3.44 -8.19
N VAL A 369 15.81 -2.53 -7.84
CA VAL A 369 16.84 -2.77 -6.83
C VAL A 369 16.74 -1.75 -5.71
N ARG A 370 17.12 -2.14 -4.49
CA ARG A 370 17.26 -1.21 -3.37
C ARG A 370 18.55 -0.42 -3.53
N VAL A 371 18.46 0.91 -3.50
CA VAL A 371 19.57 1.80 -3.88
C VAL A 371 20.80 1.61 -3.00
N ALA A 372 20.68 1.70 -1.67
CA ALA A 372 21.83 1.64 -0.79
C ALA A 372 22.57 0.28 -0.82
N PRO A 373 21.88 -0.88 -0.78
CA PRO A 373 22.55 -2.17 -1.00
C PRO A 373 23.19 -2.31 -2.37
N ALA A 374 22.58 -1.78 -3.44
CA ALA A 374 23.14 -1.85 -4.79
C ALA A 374 24.40 -1.02 -4.94
N ILE A 375 24.44 0.19 -4.38
CA ILE A 375 25.65 1.04 -4.30
C ILE A 375 26.77 0.29 -3.55
N SER A 376 26.47 -0.25 -2.35
CA SER A 376 27.45 -0.98 -1.55
C SER A 376 28.00 -2.20 -2.28
N ALA A 377 27.14 -2.93 -2.99
CA ALA A 377 27.57 -4.10 -3.76
C ALA A 377 28.51 -3.68 -4.93
N TYR A 378 28.19 -2.59 -5.64
CA TYR A 378 29.04 -2.05 -6.70
C TYR A 378 30.42 -1.65 -6.16
N GLU A 379 30.48 -0.90 -5.06
CA GLU A 379 31.73 -0.45 -4.43
C GLU A 379 32.61 -1.61 -3.94
N ASN A 380 32.02 -2.73 -3.60
CA ASN A 380 32.71 -3.96 -3.22
C ASN A 380 33.02 -4.91 -4.41
N GLY A 381 32.76 -4.49 -5.64
CA GLY A 381 33.05 -5.25 -6.86
C GLY A 381 32.14 -6.46 -7.12
N TYR A 382 30.97 -6.53 -6.45
CA TYR A 382 30.02 -7.65 -6.60
C TYR A 382 28.99 -7.46 -7.70
N ILE A 383 29.02 -6.35 -8.45
CA ILE A 383 28.02 -6.06 -9.47
C ILE A 383 28.65 -5.98 -10.86
N ASP A 384 28.61 -7.07 -11.59
CA ASP A 384 28.86 -7.09 -13.04
C ASP A 384 27.69 -6.53 -13.88
N LYS A 385 26.58 -6.17 -13.24
CA LYS A 385 25.31 -5.86 -13.90
C LYS A 385 24.92 -4.39 -13.87
N VAL A 386 25.62 -3.56 -13.12
CA VAL A 386 25.37 -2.12 -13.00
C VAL A 386 26.55 -1.36 -13.62
N SER A 387 26.25 -0.44 -14.54
CA SER A 387 27.27 0.43 -15.12
C SER A 387 27.73 1.51 -14.14
N GLU A 388 28.90 2.12 -14.40
CA GLU A 388 29.33 3.30 -13.64
C GLU A 388 28.29 4.43 -13.73
N ALA A 389 27.64 4.63 -14.87
CA ALA A 389 26.61 5.65 -15.03
C ALA A 389 25.42 5.39 -14.11
N THR A 390 24.92 4.16 -14.04
CA THR A 390 23.82 3.78 -13.15
C THR A 390 24.21 3.87 -11.68
N TYR A 391 25.43 3.51 -11.31
CA TYR A 391 25.95 3.73 -9.96
C TYR A 391 25.93 5.21 -9.55
N GLN A 392 26.38 6.12 -10.43
CA GLN A 392 26.33 7.56 -10.17
C GLN A 392 24.89 8.08 -10.10
N ALA A 393 23.98 7.58 -10.97
CA ALA A 393 22.58 7.91 -10.92
C ALA A 393 21.92 7.46 -9.61
N MET A 394 22.26 6.29 -9.09
CA MET A 394 21.77 5.81 -7.79
C MET A 394 22.23 6.69 -6.63
N LYS A 395 23.47 7.17 -6.65
CA LYS A 395 23.96 8.13 -5.62
C LYS A 395 23.19 9.44 -5.67
N TYR A 396 22.97 9.97 -6.87
CA TYR A 396 22.15 11.16 -7.09
C TYR A 396 20.71 10.95 -6.61
N ALA A 397 20.14 9.77 -6.88
CA ALA A 397 18.78 9.42 -6.48
C ALA A 397 18.56 9.52 -4.95
N LEU A 398 19.52 9.08 -4.13
CA LEU A 398 19.41 9.17 -2.67
C LEU A 398 19.23 10.62 -2.20
N GLU A 399 20.04 11.54 -2.73
CA GLU A 399 19.95 12.97 -2.38
C GLU A 399 18.64 13.59 -2.86
N ARG A 400 18.19 13.24 -4.07
CA ARG A 400 16.95 13.77 -4.66
C ARG A 400 15.69 13.26 -4.00
N ILE A 401 15.66 11.98 -3.61
CA ILE A 401 14.50 11.40 -2.90
C ILE A 401 14.27 12.14 -1.59
N ASP A 402 15.33 12.30 -0.76
CA ASP A 402 15.22 13.01 0.51
C ASP A 402 14.74 14.46 0.35
N THR A 403 15.30 15.19 -0.63
CA THR A 403 14.90 16.57 -0.94
C THR A 403 13.43 16.64 -1.34
N ARG A 404 12.99 15.79 -2.27
CA ARG A 404 11.60 15.77 -2.75
C ARG A 404 10.60 15.39 -1.65
N ILE A 405 10.91 14.40 -0.82
CA ILE A 405 10.04 13.98 0.28
C ILE A 405 9.83 15.12 1.28
N LYS A 406 10.86 15.92 1.56
CA LYS A 406 10.75 17.11 2.42
C LYS A 406 10.03 18.27 1.75
N GLY A 407 9.95 18.27 0.42
CA GLY A 407 9.38 19.37 -0.38
C GLY A 407 10.32 20.57 -0.48
N GLU A 408 11.63 20.31 -0.55
CA GLU A 408 12.73 21.29 -0.64
C GLU A 408 13.24 21.45 -2.08
#